data_4601cc84264a04e7606ef69c2845520b
#
_entry.id   4601cc84264a04e7606ef69c2845520b
#
_cell.length_a   1.000
_cell.length_b   1.000
_cell.length_c   1.000
_cell.angle_alpha   90.00
_cell.angle_beta   90.00
_cell.angle_gamma   90.00
#
_symmetry.space_group_name_H-M   'P 1'
#
loop_
_entity.id
_entity.type
_entity.pdbx_description
1 polymer ?
#
loop_
_entity_poly.entity_id
_entity_poly.type
_entity_poly.pdbx_seq_one_letter_code
_entity_poly.pdbx_strand_id
1 'polypeptide(L)'
;MHFVLDANEYIFALGLFKKESCESLIQYFIENVSLHSVSICRTIVEEVRANLTPKDFQNFVKFINLFATIDDDFLIPFELGAKYETKGFKEADALIAAYTEWVGADALATENRHFLSGHSDLPFKVVTAEKCLTLM
;
A
#
# COMPACT_ATOMS: atom_id res chain seq x y z
N MET A 1 3.75 -13.35 5.78
CA MET A 1 4.42 -12.07 5.46
C MET A 1 3.49 -10.89 5.74
N HIS A 2 4.06 -9.73 5.95
CA HIS A 2 3.32 -8.51 6.22
C HIS A 2 3.52 -7.53 5.06
N PHE A 3 2.44 -6.98 4.52
CA PHE A 3 2.44 -6.12 3.34
C PHE A 3 1.79 -4.77 3.61
N VAL A 4 2.30 -3.75 2.94
CA VAL A 4 1.61 -2.48 2.73
C VAL A 4 1.35 -2.37 1.23
N LEU A 5 0.11 -2.07 0.85
CA LEU A 5 -0.27 -1.87 -0.54
C LEU A 5 -0.51 -0.38 -0.77
N ASP A 6 0.18 0.18 -1.74
CA ASP A 6 0.00 1.58 -2.14
C ASP A 6 -1.41 1.79 -2.71
N ALA A 7 -1.88 3.03 -2.72
CA ALA A 7 -3.22 3.38 -3.17
C ALA A 7 -3.54 2.85 -4.58
N ASN A 8 -2.57 2.86 -5.49
CA ASN A 8 -2.76 2.40 -6.86
C ASN A 8 -3.19 0.93 -6.94
N GLU A 9 -2.75 0.09 -5.99
CA GLU A 9 -3.16 -1.31 -5.98
C GLU A 9 -4.68 -1.43 -5.82
N TYR A 10 -5.25 -0.61 -4.95
CA TYR A 10 -6.71 -0.58 -4.73
C TYR A 10 -7.45 0.11 -5.86
N ILE A 11 -6.91 1.23 -6.34
CA ILE A 11 -7.54 2.03 -7.42
C ILE A 11 -7.63 1.20 -8.69
N PHE A 12 -6.56 0.51 -9.06
CA PHE A 12 -6.52 -0.32 -10.27
C PHE A 12 -7.24 -1.67 -10.10
N ALA A 13 -7.56 -2.06 -8.89
CA ALA A 13 -8.38 -3.23 -8.64
C ALA A 13 -9.88 -2.92 -8.67
N LEU A 14 -10.28 -1.74 -8.18
CA LEU A 14 -11.68 -1.42 -7.90
C LEU A 14 -12.26 -0.29 -8.74
N GLY A 15 -11.41 0.54 -9.38
CA GLY A 15 -11.83 1.71 -10.14
C GLY A 15 -12.20 1.40 -11.59
N LEU A 16 -12.34 2.47 -12.38
CA LEU A 16 -12.74 2.39 -13.78
C LEU A 16 -11.65 1.79 -14.68
N PHE A 17 -10.40 2.14 -14.41
CA PHE A 17 -9.26 1.64 -15.19
C PHE A 17 -8.57 0.54 -14.40
N LYS A 18 -8.96 -0.71 -14.68
CA LYS A 18 -8.48 -1.86 -13.94
C LYS A 18 -7.19 -2.41 -14.53
N LYS A 19 -6.34 -2.92 -13.63
CA LYS A 19 -5.14 -3.65 -13.99
C LYS A 19 -5.27 -5.06 -13.42
N GLU A 20 -5.14 -6.06 -14.27
CA GLU A 20 -5.38 -7.46 -13.91
C GLU A 20 -4.53 -7.91 -12.72
N SER A 21 -3.24 -7.55 -12.69
CA SER A 21 -2.37 -7.92 -11.58
C SER A 21 -2.83 -7.33 -10.24
N CYS A 22 -3.35 -6.10 -10.25
CA CYS A 22 -3.89 -5.47 -9.04
C CYS A 22 -5.18 -6.14 -8.59
N GLU A 23 -6.07 -6.46 -9.53
CA GLU A 23 -7.28 -7.22 -9.22
C GLU A 23 -6.94 -8.59 -8.60
N SER A 24 -5.99 -9.29 -9.19
CA SER A 24 -5.54 -10.60 -8.71
C SER A 24 -4.91 -10.51 -7.32
N LEU A 25 -4.14 -9.45 -7.06
CA LEU A 25 -3.51 -9.24 -5.75
C LEU A 25 -4.54 -9.04 -4.66
N ILE A 26 -5.52 -8.16 -4.89
CA ILE A 26 -6.58 -7.90 -3.91
C ILE A 26 -7.41 -9.16 -3.68
N GLN A 27 -7.77 -9.87 -4.74
CA GLN A 27 -8.51 -11.13 -4.63
C GLN A 27 -7.74 -12.16 -3.81
N TYR A 28 -6.44 -12.26 -4.02
CA TYR A 28 -5.59 -13.17 -3.26
C TYR A 28 -5.64 -12.87 -1.76
N PHE A 29 -5.54 -11.60 -1.36
CA PHE A 29 -5.61 -11.24 0.06
C PHE A 29 -6.98 -11.50 0.67
N ILE A 30 -8.06 -11.28 -0.09
CA ILE A 30 -9.42 -11.61 0.38
C ILE A 30 -9.55 -13.11 0.63
N GLU A 31 -9.01 -13.93 -0.24
CA GLU A 31 -9.12 -15.39 -0.15
C GLU A 31 -8.16 -16.01 0.88
N ASN A 32 -7.12 -15.29 1.26
CA ASN A 32 -6.05 -15.81 2.13
C ASN A 32 -5.79 -14.93 3.34
N VAL A 33 -6.85 -14.43 3.97
CA VAL A 33 -6.76 -13.48 5.09
C VAL A 33 -5.97 -14.01 6.30
N SER A 34 -5.91 -15.32 6.46
CA SER A 34 -5.21 -15.93 7.59
C SER A 34 -3.72 -16.18 7.32
N LEU A 35 -3.25 -16.07 6.08
CA LEU A 35 -1.88 -16.38 5.70
C LEU A 35 -0.95 -15.17 5.73
N HIS A 36 -1.48 -13.99 5.48
CA HIS A 36 -0.69 -12.77 5.37
C HIS A 36 -1.38 -11.61 6.06
N SER A 37 -0.57 -10.66 6.57
CA SER A 37 -1.07 -9.42 7.16
C SER A 37 -0.95 -8.29 6.17
N VAL A 38 -1.96 -7.43 6.10
CA VAL A 38 -1.94 -6.20 5.31
C VAL A 38 -2.25 -5.03 6.23
N SER A 39 -1.46 -3.97 6.14
CA SER A 39 -1.70 -2.74 6.89
C SER A 39 -1.89 -1.58 5.92
N ILE A 40 -2.73 -0.63 6.30
CA ILE A 40 -3.02 0.55 5.50
C ILE A 40 -3.10 1.76 6.42
N CYS A 41 -2.46 2.87 6.02
CA CYS A 41 -2.53 4.12 6.76
C CYS A 41 -3.59 5.05 6.17
N ARG A 42 -3.95 6.06 6.93
CA ARG A 42 -4.97 7.02 6.55
C ARG A 42 -4.65 7.76 5.25
N THR A 43 -3.39 8.12 5.02
CA THR A 43 -2.97 8.79 3.78
C THR A 43 -3.32 7.93 2.55
N ILE A 44 -3.08 6.62 2.62
CA ILE A 44 -3.44 5.72 1.52
C ILE A 44 -4.96 5.68 1.34
N VAL A 45 -5.72 5.57 2.42
CA VAL A 45 -7.19 5.55 2.36
C VAL A 45 -7.73 6.82 1.70
N GLU A 46 -7.20 7.99 2.06
CA GLU A 46 -7.65 9.27 1.49
C GLU A 46 -7.29 9.38 0.00
N GLU A 47 -6.14 8.87 -0.41
CA GLU A 47 -5.77 8.85 -1.82
C GLU A 47 -6.69 7.93 -2.62
N VAL A 48 -7.03 6.77 -2.10
CA VAL A 48 -8.01 5.86 -2.72
C VAL A 48 -9.35 6.55 -2.84
N ARG A 49 -9.81 7.20 -1.77
CA ARG A 49 -11.09 7.92 -1.76
C ARG A 49 -11.15 8.99 -2.85
N ALA A 50 -10.07 9.74 -3.02
CA ALA A 50 -10.01 10.82 -4.02
C ALA A 50 -10.07 10.31 -5.47
N ASN A 51 -9.78 9.04 -5.69
CA ASN A 51 -9.66 8.44 -7.04
C ASN A 51 -10.72 7.39 -7.35
N LEU A 52 -11.69 7.17 -6.47
CA LEU A 52 -12.80 6.25 -6.69
C LEU A 52 -14.14 6.99 -6.67
N THR A 53 -15.13 6.42 -7.35
CA THR A 53 -16.51 6.89 -7.18
C THR A 53 -16.97 6.56 -5.75
N PRO A 54 -18.00 7.26 -5.22
CA PRO A 54 -18.53 6.94 -3.89
C PRO A 54 -18.92 5.46 -3.73
N LYS A 55 -19.49 4.86 -4.77
CA LYS A 55 -19.87 3.45 -4.74
C LYS A 55 -18.65 2.54 -4.67
N ASP A 56 -17.65 2.80 -5.50
CA ASP A 56 -16.41 2.01 -5.51
C ASP A 56 -15.66 2.16 -4.19
N PHE A 57 -15.68 3.35 -3.61
CA PHE A 57 -15.08 3.58 -2.30
C PHE A 57 -15.80 2.81 -1.20
N GLN A 58 -17.11 2.71 -1.24
CA GLN A 58 -17.86 1.87 -0.29
C GLN A 58 -17.44 0.41 -0.39
N ASN A 59 -17.25 -0.09 -1.61
CA ASN A 59 -16.75 -1.45 -1.82
C ASN A 59 -15.33 -1.61 -1.27
N PHE A 60 -14.47 -0.61 -1.48
CA PHE A 60 -13.12 -0.60 -0.91
C PHE A 60 -13.16 -0.72 0.61
N VAL A 61 -14.00 0.05 1.28
CA VAL A 61 -14.12 0.00 2.76
C VAL A 61 -14.53 -1.39 3.22
N LYS A 62 -15.46 -2.03 2.53
CA LYS A 62 -15.87 -3.41 2.86
C LYS A 62 -14.71 -4.40 2.74
N PHE A 63 -13.92 -4.29 1.66
CA PHE A 63 -12.78 -5.20 1.44
C PHE A 63 -11.68 -4.96 2.48
N ILE A 64 -11.35 -3.71 2.75
CA ILE A 64 -10.31 -3.37 3.73
C ILE A 64 -10.65 -3.94 5.09
N ASN A 65 -11.90 -3.85 5.52
CA ASN A 65 -12.33 -4.38 6.80
C ASN A 65 -12.20 -5.90 6.89
N LEU A 66 -12.16 -6.60 5.75
CA LEU A 66 -12.01 -8.05 5.74
C LEU A 66 -10.58 -8.51 5.96
N PHE A 67 -9.57 -7.79 5.44
CA PHE A 67 -8.22 -8.33 5.44
C PHE A 67 -7.12 -7.39 5.93
N ALA A 68 -7.42 -6.12 6.19
CA ALA A 68 -6.38 -5.16 6.54
C ALA A 68 -6.56 -4.55 7.93
N THR A 69 -5.45 -4.17 8.55
CA THR A 69 -5.42 -3.34 9.74
C THR A 69 -5.26 -1.89 9.30
N ILE A 70 -6.15 -1.02 9.78
CA ILE A 70 -6.15 0.41 9.43
C ILE A 70 -5.49 1.18 10.56
N ASP A 71 -4.42 1.91 10.24
CA ASP A 71 -3.68 2.72 11.19
C ASP A 71 -3.83 4.21 10.89
N ASP A 72 -3.80 5.02 11.96
CA ASP A 72 -3.80 6.47 11.81
C ASP A 72 -2.38 6.98 11.57
N ASP A 73 -2.23 7.99 10.71
CA ASP A 73 -0.94 8.59 10.38
C ASP A 73 -0.24 9.21 11.60
N PHE A 74 -1.00 9.63 12.61
CA PHE A 74 -0.45 10.19 13.84
C PHE A 74 0.48 9.24 14.60
N LEU A 75 0.35 7.94 14.36
CA LEU A 75 1.17 6.93 15.03
C LEU A 75 2.58 6.83 14.43
N ILE A 76 2.80 7.38 13.23
CA ILE A 76 4.09 7.34 12.55
C ILE A 76 5.02 8.38 13.15
N PRO A 77 6.21 7.99 13.67
CA PRO A 77 7.15 8.97 14.23
C PRO A 77 7.55 10.02 13.20
N PHE A 78 7.53 11.28 13.60
CA PHE A 78 7.88 12.41 12.74
C PHE A 78 9.29 12.23 12.11
N GLU A 79 10.24 11.79 12.90
CA GLU A 79 11.63 11.59 12.46
C GLU A 79 11.73 10.58 11.32
N LEU A 80 10.83 9.59 11.29
CA LEU A 80 10.84 8.57 10.26
C LEU A 80 10.40 9.16 8.90
N GLY A 81 9.37 10.00 8.91
CA GLY A 81 8.96 10.73 7.71
C GLY A 81 10.07 11.64 7.19
N ALA A 82 10.70 12.39 8.10
CA ALA A 82 11.82 13.26 7.75
C ALA A 82 13.00 12.49 7.14
N LYS A 83 13.29 11.30 7.65
CA LYS A 83 14.31 10.42 7.09
C LYS A 83 14.06 10.13 5.61
N TYR A 84 12.82 9.80 5.26
CA TYR A 84 12.48 9.46 3.88
C TYR A 84 12.45 10.69 2.97
N GLU A 85 12.05 11.84 3.47
CA GLU A 85 12.16 13.10 2.71
C GLU A 85 13.63 13.42 2.40
N THR A 86 14.53 13.20 3.35
CA THR A 86 15.97 13.37 3.15
C THR A 86 16.51 12.42 2.07
N LYS A 87 15.93 11.23 1.95
CA LYS A 87 16.29 10.28 0.89
C LYS A 87 15.76 10.67 -0.49
N GLY A 88 14.98 11.74 -0.59
CA GLY A 88 14.48 12.24 -1.87
C GLY A 88 13.04 11.90 -2.18
N PHE A 89 12.31 11.26 -1.27
CA PHE A 89 10.89 11.01 -1.46
C PHE A 89 10.07 12.28 -1.29
N LYS A 90 9.02 12.44 -2.09
CA LYS A 90 8.06 13.52 -1.91
C LYS A 90 7.22 13.26 -0.67
N GLU A 91 6.58 14.30 -0.14
CA GLU A 91 5.90 14.28 1.14
C GLU A 91 4.97 13.07 1.33
N ALA A 92 4.05 12.82 0.39
CA ALA A 92 3.13 11.68 0.50
C ALA A 92 3.85 10.33 0.40
N ASP A 93 4.79 10.21 -0.53
CA ASP A 93 5.58 8.99 -0.71
C ASP A 93 6.48 8.73 0.49
N ALA A 94 7.07 9.80 1.07
CA ALA A 94 7.88 9.69 2.28
C ALA A 94 7.06 9.15 3.45
N LEU A 95 5.81 9.59 3.59
CA LEU A 95 4.94 9.11 4.65
C LEU A 95 4.60 7.63 4.45
N ILE A 96 4.31 7.21 3.22
CA ILE A 96 4.00 5.81 2.93
C ILE A 96 5.22 4.92 3.18
N ALA A 97 6.42 5.37 2.79
CA ALA A 97 7.65 4.64 3.07
C ALA A 97 7.91 4.54 4.58
N ALA A 98 7.74 5.65 5.31
CA ALA A 98 7.88 5.68 6.76
C ALA A 98 6.88 4.74 7.43
N TYR A 99 5.64 4.75 6.98
CA TYR A 99 4.62 3.84 7.49
C TYR A 99 4.99 2.38 7.27
N THR A 100 5.48 2.05 6.07
CA THR A 100 5.88 0.69 5.71
C THR A 100 7.00 0.19 6.65
N GLU A 101 7.99 1.04 6.92
CA GLU A 101 9.05 0.71 7.87
C GLU A 101 8.50 0.61 9.31
N TRP A 102 7.66 1.55 9.72
CA TRP A 102 7.14 1.61 11.09
C TRP A 102 6.32 0.37 11.47
N VAL A 103 5.47 -0.11 10.56
CA VAL A 103 4.68 -1.33 10.83
C VAL A 103 5.50 -2.61 10.69
N GLY A 104 6.75 -2.51 10.23
CA GLY A 104 7.62 -3.67 10.04
C GLY A 104 7.20 -4.54 8.87
N ALA A 105 6.62 -3.97 7.82
CA ALA A 105 6.20 -4.74 6.66
C ALA A 105 7.40 -5.34 5.92
N ASP A 106 7.20 -6.51 5.36
CA ASP A 106 8.21 -7.18 4.54
C ASP A 106 8.32 -6.56 3.15
N ALA A 107 7.20 -6.06 2.63
CA ALA A 107 7.15 -5.49 1.29
C ALA A 107 6.08 -4.40 1.18
N LEU A 108 6.38 -3.43 0.32
CA LEU A 108 5.44 -2.43 -0.18
C LEU A 108 5.12 -2.78 -1.63
N ALA A 109 3.86 -3.04 -1.93
CA ALA A 109 3.40 -3.24 -3.30
C ALA A 109 2.93 -1.90 -3.87
N THR A 110 3.48 -1.50 -5.00
CA THR A 110 3.18 -0.22 -5.65
C THR A 110 3.38 -0.32 -7.15
N GLU A 111 2.63 0.49 -7.90
CA GLU A 111 2.85 0.68 -9.34
C GLU A 111 3.57 2.00 -9.63
N ASN A 112 3.94 2.75 -8.59
CA ASN A 112 4.58 4.04 -8.70
C ASN A 112 6.06 3.87 -9.04
N ARG A 113 6.48 4.41 -10.19
CA ARG A 113 7.87 4.31 -10.66
C ARG A 113 8.88 4.96 -9.72
N HIS A 114 8.48 6.00 -8.99
CA HIS A 114 9.36 6.68 -8.04
C HIS A 114 9.75 5.76 -6.88
N PHE A 115 8.86 4.87 -6.46
CA PHE A 115 9.18 3.85 -5.47
C PHE A 115 10.00 2.71 -6.06
N LEU A 116 9.69 2.30 -7.29
CA LEU A 116 10.29 1.12 -7.91
C LEU A 116 11.72 1.36 -8.39
N SER A 117 12.12 2.61 -8.64
CA SER A 117 13.43 2.95 -9.18
C SER A 117 14.33 3.63 -8.15
N GLY A 118 15.59 3.16 -8.03
CA GLY A 118 16.66 3.90 -7.38
C GLY A 118 16.73 3.85 -5.86
N HIS A 119 15.94 3.03 -5.19
CA HIS A 119 15.96 2.91 -3.73
C HIS A 119 16.30 1.49 -3.32
N SER A 120 17.60 1.21 -3.12
CA SER A 120 18.08 -0.16 -2.89
C SER A 120 18.34 -0.51 -1.42
N ASP A 121 18.40 0.48 -0.53
CA ASP A 121 18.77 0.28 0.87
C ASP A 121 17.60 0.49 1.84
N LEU A 122 16.42 0.04 1.44
CA LEU A 122 15.23 0.13 2.27
C LEU A 122 15.06 -1.11 3.15
N PRO A 123 14.50 -0.98 4.35
CA PRO A 123 14.26 -2.13 5.23
C PRO A 123 13.10 -3.03 4.79
N PHE A 124 12.50 -2.75 3.64
CA PHE A 124 11.43 -3.54 3.05
C PHE A 124 11.64 -3.63 1.54
N LYS A 125 11.06 -4.64 0.91
CA LYS A 125 11.08 -4.78 -0.54
C LYS A 125 10.04 -3.87 -1.16
N VAL A 126 10.35 -3.31 -2.35
CA VAL A 126 9.39 -2.54 -3.14
C VAL A 126 9.11 -3.34 -4.41
N VAL A 127 7.87 -3.73 -4.62
CA VAL A 127 7.47 -4.63 -5.70
C VAL A 127 6.19 -4.17 -6.37
N THR A 128 6.00 -4.56 -7.63
CA THR A 128 4.70 -4.40 -8.30
C THR A 128 3.72 -5.46 -7.80
N ALA A 129 2.44 -5.29 -8.11
CA ALA A 129 1.42 -6.30 -7.79
C ALA A 129 1.77 -7.65 -8.41
N GLU A 130 2.21 -7.64 -9.68
CA GLU A 130 2.62 -8.86 -10.37
C GLU A 130 3.77 -9.56 -9.65
N LYS A 131 4.80 -8.81 -9.26
CA LYS A 131 5.94 -9.35 -8.53
C LYS A 131 5.53 -9.81 -7.13
N CYS A 132 4.67 -9.05 -6.46
CA CYS A 132 4.16 -9.39 -5.14
C CYS A 132 3.51 -10.76 -5.13
N LEU A 133 2.69 -11.08 -6.14
CA LEU A 133 2.05 -12.39 -6.27
C LEU A 133 3.06 -13.54 -6.36
N THR A 134 4.24 -13.30 -6.88
CA THR A 134 5.29 -14.34 -6.94
C THR A 134 5.98 -14.57 -5.61
N LEU A 135 5.88 -13.64 -4.66
CA LEU A 135 6.49 -13.78 -3.34
C LEU A 135 5.65 -14.66 -2.40
N MET A 136 4.41 -14.87 -2.71
CA MET A 136 3.44 -15.53 -1.84
C MET A 136 3.18 -16.99 -2.22
#